data_456dc4d87ca1d0cfd028e94a77b3f591
#
_entry.id   456dc4d87ca1d0cfd028e94a77b3f591
#
_cell.length_a   1.000
_cell.length_b   1.000
_cell.length_c   1.000
_cell.angle_alpha   90.00
_cell.angle_beta   90.00
_cell.angle_gamma   90.00
#
_symmetry.space_group_name_H-M   'P 1'
#
loop_
_entity.id
_entity.type
_entity.pdbx_description
1 polymer ?
#
loop_
_entity_poly.entity_id
_entity_poly.type
_entity_poly.pdbx_seq_one_letter_code
_entity_poly.pdbx_strand_id
1 'polypeptide(L)'
;MIEQLFLKEIIMSKLKIIIAPDERLCAISEKVNYLDKEIITFVEQMVETMYESNGIGLAAPQVGNLKRILVMDCNSSEKETNLMKFINPQILSLSEERSEFEEGCLSLPTQYAKVFRPSSIKLKYLDINGKTLIQEFNGLEATCIQHEIDHLNGKLFIDHISKLRK
;
A
#
# COMPACT_ATOMS: atom_id res chain seq x y z
N MET A 1 -22.34 23.76 3.68
CA MET A 1 -23.11 22.55 4.03
C MET A 1 -23.25 21.59 2.83
N ILE A 2 -23.71 22.05 1.67
CA ILE A 2 -23.86 21.22 0.44
C ILE A 2 -22.49 20.75 -0.07
N GLU A 3 -21.48 21.62 -0.06
CA GLU A 3 -20.11 21.32 -0.50
C GLU A 3 -19.42 20.27 0.40
N GLN A 4 -19.68 20.29 1.70
CA GLN A 4 -19.17 19.28 2.64
C GLN A 4 -19.87 17.92 2.47
N LEU A 5 -21.15 17.90 2.11
CA LEU A 5 -21.89 16.68 1.79
C LEU A 5 -21.41 16.08 0.47
N PHE A 6 -21.15 16.91 -0.53
CA PHE A 6 -20.63 16.47 -1.84
C PHE A 6 -19.20 15.90 -1.74
N LEU A 7 -18.33 16.54 -0.94
CA LEU A 7 -17.00 16.04 -0.63
C LEU A 7 -17.05 14.70 0.12
N LYS A 8 -18.01 14.56 1.05
CA LYS A 8 -18.20 13.31 1.79
C LYS A 8 -18.70 12.17 0.90
N GLU A 9 -19.59 12.46 -0.05
CA GLU A 9 -20.06 11.48 -1.05
C GLU A 9 -18.95 11.06 -2.02
N ILE A 10 -18.10 11.99 -2.45
CA ILE A 10 -16.95 11.69 -3.33
C ILE A 10 -15.89 10.85 -2.59
N ILE A 11 -15.59 11.17 -1.34
CA ILE A 11 -14.66 10.42 -0.49
C ILE A 11 -15.19 9.01 -0.20
N MET A 12 -16.51 8.86 -0.03
CA MET A 12 -17.15 7.57 0.23
C MET A 12 -17.36 6.71 -1.04
N SER A 13 -16.95 7.17 -2.23
CA SER A 13 -17.02 6.35 -3.43
C SER A 13 -15.90 5.32 -3.43
N LYS A 14 -16.27 4.05 -3.23
CA LYS A 14 -15.36 2.91 -3.27
C LYS A 14 -14.65 2.80 -4.62
N LEU A 15 -13.34 2.69 -4.57
CA LEU A 15 -12.54 2.37 -5.74
C LEU A 15 -12.65 0.87 -6.07
N LYS A 16 -12.61 0.54 -7.36
CA LYS A 16 -12.62 -0.86 -7.80
C LYS A 16 -11.22 -1.45 -7.70
N ILE A 17 -11.07 -2.52 -6.92
CA ILE A 17 -9.83 -3.29 -6.88
C ILE A 17 -9.71 -4.10 -8.17
N ILE A 18 -8.58 -3.97 -8.85
CA ILE A 18 -8.25 -4.76 -10.03
C ILE A 18 -7.58 -6.07 -9.63
N ILE A 19 -7.89 -7.12 -10.36
CA ILE A 19 -7.50 -8.50 -10.07
C ILE A 19 -6.51 -8.98 -11.14
N ALA A 20 -5.48 -9.72 -10.71
CA ALA A 20 -4.57 -10.35 -11.66
C ALA A 20 -5.34 -11.30 -12.62
N PRO A 21 -4.98 -11.32 -13.92
CA PRO A 21 -3.73 -10.85 -14.53
C PRO A 21 -3.79 -9.46 -15.20
N ASP A 22 -4.44 -8.47 -14.61
CA ASP A 22 -4.50 -7.12 -15.18
C ASP A 22 -3.08 -6.53 -15.34
N GLU A 23 -2.75 -6.03 -16.53
CA GLU A 23 -1.43 -5.53 -16.88
C GLU A 23 -0.96 -4.34 -16.02
N ARG A 24 -1.90 -3.56 -15.47
CA ARG A 24 -1.58 -2.42 -14.58
C ARG A 24 -0.89 -2.86 -13.31
N LEU A 25 -1.11 -4.10 -12.86
CA LEU A 25 -0.42 -4.67 -11.68
C LEU A 25 1.06 -4.97 -11.94
N CYS A 26 1.46 -5.04 -13.20
CA CYS A 26 2.86 -5.24 -13.62
C CYS A 26 3.56 -3.94 -14.03
N ALA A 27 2.88 -2.80 -13.96
CA ALA A 27 3.42 -1.52 -14.35
C ALA A 27 4.20 -0.85 -13.21
N ILE A 28 5.22 -0.07 -13.56
CA ILE A 28 5.97 0.74 -12.59
C ILE A 28 5.22 2.05 -12.36
N SER A 29 4.93 2.36 -11.10
CA SER A 29 4.24 3.58 -10.72
C SER A 29 5.15 4.80 -10.74
N GLU A 30 4.58 5.93 -11.16
CA GLU A 30 5.26 7.22 -11.25
C GLU A 30 5.19 8.00 -9.93
N LYS A 31 6.18 8.86 -9.70
CA LYS A 31 6.16 9.76 -8.56
C LYS A 31 5.01 10.76 -8.63
N VAL A 32 4.45 11.07 -7.48
CA VAL A 32 3.55 12.21 -7.30
C VAL A 32 4.40 13.47 -7.24
N ASN A 33 4.17 14.39 -8.19
CA ASN A 33 4.92 15.63 -8.27
C ASN A 33 4.29 16.75 -7.43
N TYR A 34 2.96 16.74 -7.29
CA TYR A 34 2.19 17.75 -6.57
C TYR A 34 1.12 17.09 -5.72
N LEU A 35 0.99 17.53 -4.47
CA LEU A 35 -0.08 17.13 -3.55
C LEU A 35 -1.23 18.12 -3.69
N ASP A 36 -2.08 17.89 -4.67
CA ASP A 36 -3.31 18.65 -4.88
C ASP A 36 -4.52 17.98 -4.21
N LYS A 37 -5.67 18.64 -4.32
CA LYS A 37 -6.93 18.11 -3.76
C LYS A 37 -7.33 16.77 -4.36
N GLU A 38 -7.02 16.51 -5.63
CA GLU A 38 -7.35 15.26 -6.32
C GLU A 38 -6.57 14.10 -5.70
N ILE A 39 -5.26 14.29 -5.50
CA ILE A 39 -4.40 13.29 -4.84
C ILE A 39 -4.87 13.04 -3.39
N ILE A 40 -5.17 14.09 -2.64
CA ILE A 40 -5.65 13.96 -1.26
C ILE A 40 -6.96 13.18 -1.21
N THR A 41 -7.93 13.54 -2.07
CA THR A 41 -9.21 12.83 -2.18
C THR A 41 -9.01 11.37 -2.57
N PHE A 42 -8.13 11.11 -3.54
CA PHE A 42 -7.81 9.75 -3.96
C PHE A 42 -7.20 8.91 -2.83
N VAL A 43 -6.32 9.48 -2.02
CA VAL A 43 -5.74 8.79 -0.85
C VAL A 43 -6.84 8.42 0.17
N GLU A 44 -7.80 9.32 0.43
CA GLU A 44 -8.94 9.01 1.32
C GLU A 44 -9.82 7.89 0.75
N GLN A 45 -10.09 7.90 -0.56
CA GLN A 45 -10.80 6.81 -1.22
C GLN A 45 -10.05 5.47 -1.15
N MET A 46 -8.71 5.48 -1.24
CA MET A 46 -7.90 4.28 -1.01
C MET A 46 -8.06 3.74 0.41
N VAL A 47 -8.06 4.62 1.41
CA VAL A 47 -8.27 4.25 2.83
C VAL A 47 -9.62 3.56 3.01
N GLU A 48 -10.70 4.16 2.53
CA GLU A 48 -12.04 3.58 2.60
C GLU A 48 -12.10 2.22 1.89
N THR A 49 -11.53 2.14 0.68
CA THR A 49 -11.48 0.90 -0.10
C THR A 49 -10.71 -0.21 0.63
N MET A 50 -9.58 0.12 1.27
CA MET A 50 -8.79 -0.81 2.08
C MET A 50 -9.61 -1.39 3.23
N TYR A 51 -10.26 -0.54 4.02
CA TYR A 51 -11.07 -0.98 5.18
C TYR A 51 -12.28 -1.79 4.75
N GLU A 52 -13.03 -1.36 3.75
CA GLU A 52 -14.19 -2.10 3.23
C GLU A 52 -13.83 -3.46 2.64
N SER A 53 -12.60 -3.61 2.16
CA SER A 53 -12.08 -4.87 1.61
C SER A 53 -11.39 -5.74 2.67
N ASN A 54 -11.42 -5.34 3.94
CA ASN A 54 -10.74 -6.01 5.07
C ASN A 54 -9.23 -6.18 4.84
N GLY A 55 -8.61 -5.24 4.12
CA GLY A 55 -7.17 -5.19 3.91
C GLY A 55 -6.44 -4.43 5.02
N ILE A 56 -5.17 -4.73 5.21
CA ILE A 56 -4.26 -3.99 6.10
C ILE A 56 -3.31 -3.07 5.33
N GLY A 57 -3.28 -3.17 4.01
CA GLY A 57 -2.54 -2.33 3.09
C GLY A 57 -3.21 -2.28 1.73
N LEU A 58 -2.95 -1.21 0.99
CA LEU A 58 -3.40 -1.03 -0.39
C LEU A 58 -2.47 -0.06 -1.11
N ALA A 59 -2.04 -0.45 -2.31
CA ALA A 59 -1.24 0.38 -3.21
C ALA A 59 -2.10 0.92 -4.37
N ALA A 60 -1.78 2.12 -4.84
CA ALA A 60 -2.54 2.78 -5.90
C ALA A 60 -2.69 1.97 -7.20
N PRO A 61 -1.70 1.19 -7.67
CA PRO A 61 -1.89 0.31 -8.84
C PRO A 61 -3.01 -0.68 -8.69
N GLN A 62 -3.31 -1.15 -7.46
CA GLN A 62 -4.39 -2.11 -7.20
C GLN A 62 -5.79 -1.52 -7.43
N VAL A 63 -5.90 -0.22 -7.56
CA VAL A 63 -7.14 0.49 -7.95
C VAL A 63 -6.99 1.22 -9.29
N GLY A 64 -6.00 0.81 -10.09
CA GLY A 64 -5.80 1.31 -11.46
C GLY A 64 -5.09 2.64 -11.58
N ASN A 65 -4.55 3.21 -10.50
CA ASN A 65 -3.80 4.45 -10.51
C ASN A 65 -2.29 4.19 -10.37
N LEU A 66 -1.52 4.51 -11.41
CA LEU A 66 -0.08 4.23 -11.44
C LEU A 66 0.75 5.36 -10.79
N LYS A 67 0.37 5.76 -9.59
CA LYS A 67 1.12 6.70 -8.76
C LYS A 67 1.75 6.01 -7.55
N ARG A 68 2.88 6.53 -7.09
CA ARG A 68 3.59 5.98 -5.93
C ARG A 68 2.91 6.42 -4.63
N ILE A 69 1.78 5.78 -4.34
CA ILE A 69 0.96 6.00 -3.15
C ILE A 69 0.59 4.64 -2.57
N LEU A 70 0.69 4.52 -1.26
CA LEU A 70 0.14 3.38 -0.52
C LEU A 70 -0.44 3.83 0.82
N VAL A 71 -1.38 3.05 1.32
CA VAL A 71 -1.99 3.21 2.64
C VAL A 71 -1.86 1.92 3.43
N MET A 72 -1.77 2.02 4.76
CA MET A 72 -1.59 0.86 5.63
C MET A 72 -2.22 1.12 7.00
N ASP A 73 -2.84 0.10 7.56
CA ASP A 73 -3.21 0.01 8.97
C ASP A 73 -3.11 -1.45 9.44
N CYS A 74 -2.00 -1.79 10.06
CA CYS A 74 -1.77 -3.14 10.59
C CYS A 74 -2.57 -3.43 11.87
N ASN A 75 -3.16 -2.42 12.50
CA ASN A 75 -3.96 -2.51 13.72
C ASN A 75 -5.47 -2.33 13.46
N SER A 76 -5.92 -2.45 12.22
CA SER A 76 -7.30 -2.15 11.81
C SER A 76 -8.38 -3.00 12.53
N SER A 77 -8.00 -4.14 13.09
CA SER A 77 -8.88 -5.00 13.88
C SER A 77 -8.84 -4.72 15.38
N GLU A 78 -7.97 -3.83 15.85
CA GLU A 78 -7.77 -3.49 17.25
C GLU A 78 -8.55 -2.23 17.63
N LYS A 79 -8.62 -1.94 18.93
CA LYS A 79 -9.31 -0.74 19.44
C LYS A 79 -8.61 0.57 19.05
N GLU A 80 -7.30 0.51 18.81
CA GLU A 80 -6.49 1.64 18.38
C GLU A 80 -6.01 1.39 16.95
N THR A 81 -6.48 2.20 16.02
CA THR A 81 -6.04 2.18 14.63
C THR A 81 -4.69 2.88 14.48
N ASN A 82 -3.86 2.42 13.55
CA ASN A 82 -2.61 3.06 13.18
C ASN A 82 -2.56 3.28 11.67
N LEU A 83 -3.52 4.06 11.17
CA LEU A 83 -3.60 4.39 9.75
C LEU A 83 -2.43 5.27 9.33
N MET A 84 -1.70 4.82 8.32
CA MET A 84 -0.57 5.53 7.73
C MET A 84 -0.76 5.69 6.22
N LYS A 85 -0.36 6.84 5.70
CA LYS A 85 -0.45 7.21 4.29
C LYS A 85 0.95 7.58 3.81
N PHE A 86 1.39 6.93 2.74
CA PHE A 86 2.75 7.09 2.24
C PHE A 86 2.73 7.56 0.79
N ILE A 87 3.36 8.69 0.52
CA ILE A 87 3.49 9.27 -0.82
C ILE A 87 4.96 9.25 -1.20
N ASN A 88 5.26 8.74 -2.38
CA ASN A 88 6.61 8.56 -2.89
C ASN A 88 7.53 7.77 -1.92
N PRO A 89 7.08 6.63 -1.38
CA PRO A 89 7.90 5.85 -0.46
C PRO A 89 9.16 5.33 -1.15
N GLN A 90 10.28 5.42 -0.42
CA GLN A 90 11.59 4.95 -0.84
C GLN A 90 12.27 4.21 0.31
N ILE A 91 12.60 2.95 0.10
CA ILE A 91 13.38 2.18 1.06
C ILE A 91 14.83 2.68 1.01
N LEU A 92 15.34 3.14 2.15
CA LEU A 92 16.73 3.61 2.31
C LEU A 92 17.66 2.49 2.72
N SER A 93 17.18 1.57 3.57
CA SER A 93 17.94 0.40 4.01
C SER A 93 17.01 -0.74 4.42
N LEU A 94 17.54 -1.95 4.36
CA LEU A 94 16.88 -3.21 4.72
C LEU A 94 17.75 -3.92 5.76
N SER A 95 17.14 -4.60 6.74
CA SER A 95 17.88 -5.48 7.65
C SER A 95 18.39 -6.74 6.94
N GLU A 96 19.47 -7.31 7.43
CA GLU A 96 19.93 -8.64 7.02
C GLU A 96 19.02 -9.74 7.58
N GLU A 97 18.54 -9.54 8.81
CA GLU A 97 17.57 -10.42 9.43
C GLU A 97 16.25 -10.43 8.63
N ARG A 98 15.66 -11.62 8.51
CA ARG A 98 14.43 -11.83 7.73
C ARG A 98 13.36 -12.48 8.62
N SER A 99 12.12 -12.09 8.37
CA SER A 99 10.95 -12.68 9.01
C SER A 99 10.07 -13.36 7.96
N GLU A 100 9.41 -14.44 8.38
CA GLU A 100 8.42 -15.14 7.58
C GLU A 100 7.02 -14.70 8.02
N PHE A 101 6.22 -14.24 7.07
CA PHE A 101 4.79 -14.01 7.25
C PHE A 101 3.98 -14.68 6.13
N GLU A 102 2.79 -15.12 6.47
CA GLU A 102 1.81 -15.53 5.45
C GLU A 102 1.21 -14.28 4.83
N GLU A 103 1.42 -14.09 3.54
CA GLU A 103 0.91 -12.98 2.77
C GLU A 103 -0.27 -13.39 1.91
N GLY A 104 -1.24 -12.49 1.83
CA GLY A 104 -2.32 -12.48 0.86
C GLY A 104 -2.37 -11.13 0.17
N CYS A 105 -3.16 -11.01 -0.89
CA CYS A 105 -3.29 -9.77 -1.65
C CYS A 105 -4.72 -9.60 -2.16
N LEU A 106 -5.27 -8.40 -2.02
CA LEU A 106 -6.62 -8.08 -2.52
C LEU A 106 -6.74 -8.24 -4.04
N SER A 107 -5.62 -8.10 -4.77
CA SER A 107 -5.55 -8.32 -6.23
C SER A 107 -5.31 -9.78 -6.63
N LEU A 108 -5.09 -10.67 -5.67
CA LEU A 108 -4.95 -12.12 -5.82
C LEU A 108 -5.86 -12.84 -4.80
N PRO A 109 -7.19 -12.77 -4.98
CA PRO A 109 -8.13 -13.33 -4.02
C PRO A 109 -7.88 -14.82 -3.78
N THR A 110 -8.03 -15.28 -2.54
CA THR A 110 -7.87 -16.68 -2.12
C THR A 110 -6.46 -17.27 -2.30
N GLN A 111 -5.48 -16.46 -2.68
CA GLN A 111 -4.08 -16.87 -2.77
C GLN A 111 -3.31 -16.40 -1.53
N TYR A 112 -2.65 -17.34 -0.86
CA TYR A 112 -1.83 -17.08 0.32
C TYR A 112 -0.54 -17.86 0.22
N ALA A 113 0.54 -17.28 0.68
CA ALA A 113 1.82 -17.96 0.78
C ALA A 113 2.73 -17.34 1.82
N LYS A 114 3.61 -18.16 2.38
CA LYS A 114 4.68 -17.71 3.26
C LYS A 114 5.77 -17.04 2.45
N VAL A 115 6.09 -15.81 2.83
CA VAL A 115 7.12 -14.99 2.19
C VAL A 115 8.15 -14.56 3.22
N PHE A 116 9.42 -14.66 2.88
CA PHE A 116 10.53 -14.16 3.68
C PHE A 116 10.92 -12.76 3.22
N ARG A 117 10.83 -11.79 4.12
CA ARG A 117 11.24 -10.40 3.86
C ARG A 117 12.21 -9.91 4.94
N PRO A 118 13.05 -8.91 4.64
CA PRO A 118 13.77 -8.18 5.68
C PRO A 118 12.84 -7.80 6.83
N SER A 119 13.27 -8.08 8.07
CA SER A 119 12.45 -7.90 9.29
C SER A 119 12.23 -6.44 9.63
N SER A 120 13.13 -5.56 9.20
CA SER A 120 13.03 -4.12 9.39
C SER A 120 13.50 -3.34 8.18
N ILE A 121 12.93 -2.17 8.00
CA ILE A 121 13.25 -1.26 6.91
C ILE A 121 13.39 0.17 7.45
N LYS A 122 14.24 0.96 6.80
CA LYS A 122 14.25 2.42 6.93
C LYS A 122 13.63 3.03 5.69
N LEU A 123 12.58 3.81 5.88
CA LEU A 123 11.77 4.36 4.80
C LEU A 123 11.79 5.88 4.80
N LYS A 124 11.94 6.47 3.62
CA LYS A 124 11.71 7.90 3.36
C LYS A 124 10.42 8.04 2.57
N TYR A 125 9.54 8.94 3.00
CA TYR A 125 8.27 9.20 2.32
C TYR A 125 7.75 10.60 2.60
N LEU A 126 6.76 11.04 1.87
CA LEU A 126 5.96 12.23 2.18
C LEU A 126 4.69 11.81 2.90
N ASP A 127 4.32 12.55 3.94
CA ASP A 127 3.00 12.46 4.53
C ASP A 127 1.96 13.21 3.68
N ILE A 128 0.68 13.14 4.08
CA ILE A 128 -0.42 13.80 3.37
C ILE A 128 -0.34 15.33 3.36
N ASN A 129 0.50 15.93 4.19
CA ASN A 129 0.77 17.37 4.24
C ASN A 129 2.00 17.76 3.41
N GLY A 130 2.65 16.81 2.74
CA GLY A 130 3.85 17.02 1.95
C GLY A 130 5.13 17.10 2.76
N LYS A 131 5.10 16.76 4.06
CA LYS A 131 6.28 16.71 4.92
C LYS A 131 7.07 15.44 4.64
N THR A 132 8.37 15.59 4.40
CA THR A 132 9.30 14.46 4.29
C THR A 132 9.55 13.85 5.65
N LEU A 133 9.33 12.56 5.76
CA LEU A 133 9.61 11.76 6.95
C LEU A 133 10.59 10.64 6.63
N ILE A 134 11.45 10.32 7.61
CA ILE A 134 12.31 9.13 7.58
C ILE A 134 12.02 8.35 8.86
N GLN A 135 11.60 7.10 8.72
CA GLN A 135 11.15 6.28 9.83
C GLN A 135 11.59 4.82 9.65
N GLU A 136 11.83 4.16 10.76
CA GLU A 136 12.09 2.72 10.80
C GLU A 136 10.79 1.97 11.10
N PHE A 137 10.58 0.86 10.41
CA PHE A 137 9.47 -0.06 10.57
C PHE A 137 9.98 -1.47 10.80
N ASN A 138 9.28 -2.24 11.63
CA ASN A 138 9.65 -3.59 12.00
C ASN A 138 8.46 -4.55 11.86
N GLY A 139 8.73 -5.85 11.83
CA GLY A 139 7.71 -6.90 11.89
C GLY A 139 6.66 -6.79 10.80
N LEU A 140 5.39 -6.89 11.17
CA LEU A 140 4.27 -6.88 10.22
C LEU A 140 4.18 -5.58 9.42
N GLU A 141 4.44 -4.43 10.03
CA GLU A 141 4.44 -3.14 9.33
C GLU A 141 5.51 -3.09 8.25
N ALA A 142 6.74 -3.55 8.56
CA ALA A 142 7.82 -3.63 7.57
C ALA A 142 7.48 -4.58 6.42
N THR A 143 6.86 -5.71 6.72
CA THR A 143 6.38 -6.67 5.70
C THR A 143 5.29 -6.07 4.82
N CYS A 144 4.29 -5.44 5.42
CA CYS A 144 3.20 -4.79 4.70
C CYS A 144 3.71 -3.69 3.76
N ILE A 145 4.55 -2.78 4.26
CA ILE A 145 5.13 -1.71 3.43
C ILE A 145 5.91 -2.27 2.24
N GLN A 146 6.72 -3.31 2.45
CA GLN A 146 7.47 -3.95 1.37
C GLN A 146 6.55 -4.60 0.33
N HIS A 147 5.45 -5.23 0.78
CA HIS A 147 4.42 -5.79 -0.11
C HIS A 147 3.80 -4.70 -0.98
N GLU A 148 3.40 -3.58 -0.37
CA GLU A 148 2.78 -2.47 -1.10
C GLU A 148 3.78 -1.75 -2.04
N ILE A 149 5.05 -1.62 -1.65
CA ILE A 149 6.10 -1.08 -2.52
C ILE A 149 6.37 -2.01 -3.71
N ASP A 150 6.26 -3.34 -3.54
CA ASP A 150 6.34 -4.26 -4.66
C ASP A 150 5.27 -3.94 -5.72
N HIS A 151 4.03 -3.66 -5.32
CA HIS A 151 2.98 -3.21 -6.24
C HIS A 151 3.36 -1.94 -6.99
N LEU A 152 3.99 -0.96 -6.31
CA LEU A 152 4.48 0.27 -6.96
C LEU A 152 5.59 0.00 -7.99
N ASN A 153 6.26 -1.13 -7.88
CA ASN A 153 7.32 -1.58 -8.78
C ASN A 153 6.86 -2.67 -9.76
N GLY A 154 5.55 -2.89 -9.87
CA GLY A 154 4.96 -3.88 -10.78
C GLY A 154 5.23 -5.33 -10.40
N LYS A 155 5.38 -5.62 -9.11
CA LYS A 155 5.63 -6.96 -8.56
C LYS A 155 4.48 -7.42 -7.68
N LEU A 156 4.28 -8.75 -7.63
CA LEU A 156 3.34 -9.41 -6.75
C LEU A 156 4.09 -10.31 -5.76
N PHE A 157 3.48 -10.60 -4.59
CA PHE A 157 4.12 -11.44 -3.57
C PHE A 157 4.48 -12.84 -4.08
N ILE A 158 3.72 -13.37 -5.05
CA ILE A 158 3.99 -14.66 -5.69
C ILE A 158 5.30 -14.69 -6.46
N ASP A 159 5.83 -13.53 -6.89
CA ASP A 159 7.13 -13.44 -7.58
C ASP A 159 8.30 -13.81 -6.66
N HIS A 160 8.13 -13.66 -5.34
CA HIS A 160 9.10 -14.08 -4.34
C HIS A 160 9.17 -15.59 -4.17
N ILE A 161 8.07 -16.30 -4.42
CA ILE A 161 7.97 -17.76 -4.25
C ILE A 161 8.58 -18.50 -5.44
N SER A 162 8.37 -17.99 -6.65
CA SER A 162 8.88 -18.62 -7.88
C SER A 162 10.41 -18.69 -7.93
N LYS A 163 11.11 -17.81 -7.20
CA LYS A 163 12.57 -17.79 -7.10
C LYS A 163 13.13 -18.87 -6.16
N LEU A 164 12.33 -19.42 -5.26
CA LEU A 164 12.74 -20.48 -4.34
C LEU A 164 12.61 -21.89 -4.95
N ARG A 165 11.99 -22.01 -6.14
CA ARG A 165 11.79 -23.28 -6.84
C ARG A 165 12.80 -23.52 -7.98
N LYS A 166 13.79 -22.68 -8.11
CA LYS A 166 14.98 -22.88 -8.95
C LYS A 166 16.17 -23.21 -8.06
#